data_1a6db5c41193691ea30838fcff44c31a
#
_entry.id   1a6db5c41193691ea30838fcff44c31a
#
_cell.length_a   1.000
_cell.length_b   1.000
_cell.length_c   1.000
_cell.angle_alpha   90.00
_cell.angle_beta   90.00
_cell.angle_gamma   90.00
#
_symmetry.space_group_name_H-M   'P 1'
#
loop_
_entity.id
_entity.type
_entity.pdbx_description
1 polymer ?
#
loop_
_entity_poly.entity_id
_entity_poly.type
_entity_poly.pdbx_seq_one_letter_code
_entity_poly.pdbx_strand_id
1 'polypeptide(L)'
;MMKSESESYKAAGVDITAGYASVELMKKHVARTMTAGCVEGIGGFGGLFALDAAGMEEPVLVSGTDGVGTKLKIAMLLDKHDTIGIDCVAMCVNDVICCGAKPLFFLDYIACGKNVPEKIASIVAGVAEGCVQAESALIGGETAEHPGMMPEDDYDLAGFSVGIVDKKRIINSETVRPGDVMLALPSTGVHSNGFSLVRKVFAIGNGGENRNYPELDKPLWETLLTPTKIYVKPVLALLKEIQPKAISHITGGGFYENIPRSLPEGCCAKIKKSDVRVLPIFDLIAREGSVPERDMFNTFNMGVGMTITVAREDADKALAILHQNGEPGAYVLGEIVAGEKGVELW
;
A
#
# COMPACT_ATOMS: atom_id res chain seq x y z
N MET A 1 18.71 -30.70 -2.75
CA MET A 1 17.97 -31.14 -1.54
C MET A 1 17.11 -32.33 -1.92
N MET A 2 17.06 -33.39 -1.07
CA MET A 2 16.06 -34.44 -1.22
C MET A 2 14.69 -33.81 -0.96
N LYS A 3 13.74 -33.95 -1.92
CA LYS A 3 12.37 -33.50 -1.72
C LYS A 3 11.69 -34.44 -0.73
N SER A 4 11.07 -33.90 0.31
CA SER A 4 10.28 -34.68 1.26
C SER A 4 8.90 -34.94 0.65
N GLU A 5 8.38 -36.16 0.83
CA GLU A 5 7.04 -36.53 0.46
C GLU A 5 6.36 -37.17 1.68
N SER A 6 5.10 -36.90 1.90
CA SER A 6 4.29 -37.49 2.97
C SER A 6 2.88 -37.74 2.48
N GLU A 7 2.59 -38.95 2.14
CA GLU A 7 1.25 -39.37 1.69
C GLU A 7 0.18 -39.15 2.78
N SER A 8 0.53 -39.35 4.05
CA SER A 8 -0.37 -39.07 5.17
C SER A 8 -0.71 -37.59 5.31
N TYR A 9 0.29 -36.71 5.08
CA TYR A 9 0.08 -35.27 5.18
C TYR A 9 -0.70 -34.75 3.98
N LYS A 10 -0.44 -35.30 2.79
CA LYS A 10 -1.20 -35.02 1.58
C LYS A 10 -2.66 -35.47 1.69
N ALA A 11 -2.90 -36.64 2.28
CA ALA A 11 -4.24 -37.13 2.58
C ALA A 11 -4.99 -36.27 3.60
N ALA A 12 -4.26 -35.53 4.45
CA ALA A 12 -4.80 -34.52 5.38
C ALA A 12 -4.99 -33.14 4.75
N GLY A 13 -4.70 -32.97 3.45
CA GLY A 13 -4.95 -31.74 2.69
C GLY A 13 -3.73 -30.81 2.53
N VAL A 14 -2.51 -31.23 2.93
CA VAL A 14 -1.28 -30.42 2.79
C VAL A 14 -0.32 -31.10 1.82
N ASP A 15 -0.05 -30.45 0.66
CA ASP A 15 0.86 -30.96 -0.35
C ASP A 15 2.24 -30.29 -0.30
N ILE A 16 3.19 -30.91 0.38
CA ILE A 16 4.58 -30.42 0.48
C ILE A 16 5.22 -30.25 -0.91
N THR A 17 4.87 -31.11 -1.89
CA THR A 17 5.45 -31.04 -3.23
C THR A 17 4.96 -29.82 -4.00
N ALA A 18 3.71 -29.39 -3.78
CA ALA A 18 3.18 -28.11 -4.29
C ALA A 18 3.94 -26.93 -3.69
N GLY A 19 4.26 -26.96 -2.39
CA GLY A 19 5.11 -25.95 -1.75
C GLY A 19 6.48 -25.79 -2.43
N TYR A 20 7.18 -26.91 -2.71
CA TYR A 20 8.46 -26.86 -3.44
C TYR A 20 8.31 -26.31 -4.86
N ALA A 21 7.22 -26.65 -5.56
CA ALA A 21 6.95 -26.14 -6.90
C ALA A 21 6.70 -24.61 -6.86
N SER A 22 5.90 -24.14 -5.90
CA SER A 22 5.66 -22.72 -5.69
C SER A 22 6.96 -21.96 -5.51
N VAL A 23 7.84 -22.41 -4.59
CA VAL A 23 9.14 -21.76 -4.33
C VAL A 23 10.00 -21.72 -5.59
N GLU A 24 10.03 -22.78 -6.40
CA GLU A 24 10.81 -22.79 -7.65
C GLU A 24 10.31 -21.74 -8.66
N LEU A 25 8.99 -21.61 -8.80
CA LEU A 25 8.37 -20.62 -9.69
C LEU A 25 8.61 -19.18 -9.22
N MET A 26 8.67 -18.94 -7.91
CA MET A 26 8.87 -17.61 -7.33
C MET A 26 10.30 -17.07 -7.49
N LYS A 27 11.32 -17.93 -7.52
CA LYS A 27 12.76 -17.54 -7.47
C LYS A 27 13.12 -16.41 -8.43
N LYS A 28 12.64 -16.48 -9.67
CA LYS A 28 12.93 -15.46 -10.70
C LYS A 28 12.34 -14.09 -10.34
N HIS A 29 11.20 -14.05 -9.65
CA HIS A 29 10.54 -12.82 -9.23
C HIS A 29 11.26 -12.21 -8.03
N VAL A 30 11.56 -13.03 -7.02
CA VAL A 30 12.30 -12.62 -5.83
C VAL A 30 13.69 -12.09 -6.19
N ALA A 31 14.40 -12.74 -7.10
CA ALA A 31 15.74 -12.31 -7.54
C ALA A 31 15.77 -10.87 -8.08
N ARG A 32 14.67 -10.35 -8.63
CA ARG A 32 14.57 -8.95 -9.11
C ARG A 32 14.57 -7.93 -7.98
N THR A 33 14.25 -8.33 -6.77
CA THR A 33 14.11 -7.44 -5.60
C THR A 33 15.41 -7.31 -4.80
N MET A 34 16.42 -8.11 -5.11
CA MET A 34 17.66 -8.13 -4.33
C MET A 34 18.37 -6.78 -4.34
N THR A 35 18.73 -6.32 -3.16
CA THR A 35 19.49 -5.08 -2.92
C THR A 35 20.86 -5.40 -2.31
N ALA A 36 21.74 -4.41 -2.18
CA ALA A 36 23.08 -4.58 -1.62
C ALA A 36 23.08 -5.10 -0.16
N GLY A 37 21.96 -4.91 0.57
CA GLY A 37 21.83 -5.42 1.94
C GLY A 37 21.48 -6.90 2.04
N CYS A 38 21.08 -7.56 0.96
CA CYS A 38 20.74 -8.98 1.00
C CYS A 38 22.00 -9.83 1.17
N VAL A 39 22.04 -10.67 2.20
CA VAL A 39 23.18 -11.56 2.49
C VAL A 39 23.02 -12.91 1.77
N GLU A 40 21.78 -13.42 1.73
CA GLU A 40 21.43 -14.69 1.12
C GLU A 40 20.12 -14.59 0.35
N GLY A 41 19.87 -15.53 -0.57
CA GLY A 41 18.56 -15.70 -1.22
C GLY A 41 17.55 -16.40 -0.32
N ILE A 42 16.31 -16.55 -0.83
CA ILE A 42 15.25 -17.27 -0.12
C ILE A 42 15.55 -18.76 0.04
N GLY A 43 15.07 -19.37 1.13
CA GLY A 43 15.15 -20.83 1.40
C GLY A 43 15.89 -21.21 2.69
N GLY A 44 16.36 -20.23 3.46
CA GLY A 44 16.85 -20.42 4.84
C GLY A 44 15.72 -20.36 5.86
N PHE A 45 16.06 -20.49 7.15
CA PHE A 45 15.10 -20.32 8.25
C PHE A 45 14.65 -18.86 8.46
N GLY A 46 15.41 -17.90 7.93
CA GLY A 46 15.08 -16.47 8.02
C GLY A 46 15.77 -15.68 6.92
N GLY A 47 15.22 -14.52 6.61
CA GLY A 47 15.85 -13.56 5.70
C GLY A 47 16.97 -12.80 6.39
N LEU A 48 18.15 -12.80 5.81
CA LEU A 48 19.32 -12.10 6.34
C LEU A 48 19.54 -10.79 5.58
N PHE A 49 19.60 -9.68 6.31
CA PHE A 49 19.81 -8.36 5.74
C PHE A 49 20.92 -7.61 6.49
N ALA A 50 21.98 -7.23 5.79
CA ALA A 50 23.05 -6.43 6.34
C ALA A 50 22.64 -4.96 6.39
N LEU A 51 22.54 -4.42 7.60
CA LEU A 51 22.11 -3.05 7.81
C LEU A 51 23.26 -2.07 7.49
N ASP A 52 23.03 -1.19 6.53
CA ASP A 52 23.88 -0.02 6.29
C ASP A 52 23.27 1.20 7.00
N ALA A 53 23.91 1.63 8.07
CA ALA A 53 23.57 2.81 8.84
C ALA A 53 24.59 3.95 8.66
N ALA A 54 25.41 3.88 7.61
CA ALA A 54 26.43 4.89 7.37
C ALA A 54 25.81 6.29 7.21
N GLY A 55 26.35 7.27 7.91
CA GLY A 55 25.87 8.66 7.92
C GLY A 55 24.69 8.94 8.86
N MET A 56 24.22 7.95 9.62
CA MET A 56 23.23 8.12 10.68
C MET A 56 23.90 8.24 12.04
N GLU A 57 23.43 9.17 12.86
CA GLU A 57 23.92 9.33 14.24
C GLU A 57 23.21 8.36 15.19
N GLU A 58 21.91 8.23 15.06
CA GLU A 58 21.07 7.36 15.88
C GLU A 58 20.05 6.63 14.97
N PRO A 59 20.45 5.49 14.35
CA PRO A 59 19.56 4.76 13.45
C PRO A 59 18.37 4.14 14.18
N VAL A 60 17.18 4.33 13.64
CA VAL A 60 15.90 3.79 14.15
C VAL A 60 15.27 2.93 13.08
N LEU A 61 14.84 1.72 13.45
CA LEU A 61 14.05 0.85 12.57
C LEU A 61 12.57 1.22 12.69
N VAL A 62 11.90 1.28 11.56
CA VAL A 62 10.46 1.49 11.45
C VAL A 62 9.85 0.27 10.78
N SER A 63 8.79 -0.27 11.34
CA SER A 63 8.09 -1.42 10.76
C SER A 63 6.63 -1.11 10.49
N GLY A 64 6.10 -1.67 9.41
CA GLY A 64 4.69 -1.64 9.05
C GLY A 64 4.22 -3.04 8.66
N THR A 65 3.03 -3.42 9.08
CA THR A 65 2.37 -4.66 8.68
C THR A 65 0.93 -4.36 8.29
N ASP A 66 0.51 -4.90 7.16
CA ASP A 66 -0.85 -4.76 6.65
C ASP A 66 -1.18 -5.89 5.68
N GLY A 67 -2.43 -6.00 5.27
CA GLY A 67 -2.90 -6.93 4.26
C GLY A 67 -3.60 -6.22 3.10
N VAL A 68 -4.12 -7.01 2.16
CA VAL A 68 -4.88 -6.48 1.02
C VAL A 68 -6.34 -6.25 1.36
N GLY A 69 -6.88 -7.02 2.29
CA GLY A 69 -8.27 -6.95 2.68
C GLY A 69 -9.23 -7.54 1.63
N THR A 70 -10.49 -7.12 1.66
CA THR A 70 -11.55 -7.77 0.87
C THR A 70 -11.52 -7.50 -0.64
N LYS A 71 -10.58 -6.70 -1.12
CA LYS A 71 -10.22 -6.60 -2.55
C LYS A 71 -9.84 -7.97 -3.12
N LEU A 72 -9.21 -8.84 -2.30
CA LEU A 72 -8.86 -10.22 -2.68
C LEU A 72 -10.03 -11.01 -3.27
N LYS A 73 -11.26 -10.78 -2.81
CA LYS A 73 -12.44 -11.48 -3.36
C LYS A 73 -12.69 -11.17 -4.83
N ILE A 74 -12.28 -10.01 -5.32
CA ILE A 74 -12.38 -9.66 -6.75
C ILE A 74 -11.28 -10.41 -7.52
N ALA A 75 -10.06 -10.45 -6.98
CA ALA A 75 -8.96 -11.20 -7.58
C ALA A 75 -9.27 -12.70 -7.69
N MET A 76 -9.81 -13.29 -6.63
CA MET A 76 -10.25 -14.70 -6.62
C MET A 76 -11.36 -14.99 -7.64
N LEU A 77 -12.39 -14.12 -7.69
CA LEU A 77 -13.52 -14.26 -8.59
C LEU A 77 -13.10 -14.25 -10.07
N LEU A 78 -12.08 -13.47 -10.39
CA LEU A 78 -11.59 -13.24 -11.76
C LEU A 78 -10.35 -14.07 -12.12
N ASP A 79 -9.84 -14.85 -11.17
CA ASP A 79 -8.57 -15.59 -11.30
C ASP A 79 -7.41 -14.65 -11.73
N LYS A 80 -7.34 -13.46 -11.11
CA LYS A 80 -6.36 -12.40 -11.38
C LYS A 80 -5.57 -12.10 -10.10
N HIS A 81 -4.36 -12.63 -10.00
CA HIS A 81 -3.60 -12.63 -8.74
C HIS A 81 -2.31 -11.82 -8.77
N ASP A 82 -1.92 -11.31 -9.93
CA ASP A 82 -0.63 -10.66 -10.19
C ASP A 82 -0.55 -9.20 -9.71
N THR A 83 -1.68 -8.57 -9.36
CA THR A 83 -1.72 -7.16 -8.95
C THR A 83 -1.82 -6.97 -7.44
N ILE A 84 -2.50 -7.89 -6.74
CA ILE A 84 -2.81 -7.72 -5.30
C ILE A 84 -1.57 -7.80 -4.40
N GLY A 85 -0.49 -8.41 -4.87
CA GLY A 85 0.80 -8.38 -4.19
C GLY A 85 1.39 -6.97 -4.12
N ILE A 86 1.17 -6.14 -5.17
CA ILE A 86 1.57 -4.73 -5.16
C ILE A 86 0.77 -3.98 -4.09
N ASP A 87 -0.53 -4.25 -3.95
CA ASP A 87 -1.37 -3.67 -2.90
C ASP A 87 -0.81 -3.98 -1.50
N CYS A 88 -0.46 -5.23 -1.24
CA CYS A 88 0.09 -5.66 0.04
C CYS A 88 1.38 -4.90 0.39
N VAL A 89 2.30 -4.81 -0.57
CA VAL A 89 3.56 -4.06 -0.37
C VAL A 89 3.28 -2.58 -0.15
N ALA A 90 2.43 -1.97 -0.99
CA ALA A 90 2.10 -0.56 -0.93
C ALA A 90 1.53 -0.15 0.44
N MET A 91 0.60 -0.94 0.99
CA MET A 91 0.01 -0.68 2.30
C MET A 91 1.06 -0.61 3.41
N CYS A 92 2.06 -1.49 3.38
CA CYS A 92 3.13 -1.51 4.37
C CYS A 92 4.19 -0.41 4.16
N VAL A 93 4.72 -0.27 2.93
CA VAL A 93 5.85 0.63 2.67
C VAL A 93 5.45 2.11 2.65
N ASN A 94 4.21 2.41 2.28
CA ASN A 94 3.70 3.79 2.34
C ASN A 94 3.56 4.27 3.79
N ASP A 95 3.23 3.39 4.73
CA ASP A 95 3.21 3.73 6.16
C ASP A 95 4.62 3.94 6.70
N VAL A 96 5.57 3.09 6.30
CA VAL A 96 6.99 3.23 6.66
C VAL A 96 7.55 4.57 6.18
N ILE A 97 7.26 4.98 4.94
CA ILE A 97 7.76 6.25 4.40
C ILE A 97 7.08 7.46 5.05
N CYS A 98 5.86 7.34 5.60
CA CYS A 98 5.21 8.42 6.36
C CYS A 98 6.03 8.83 7.59
N CYS A 99 6.80 7.92 8.17
CA CYS A 99 7.74 8.21 9.26
C CYS A 99 9.08 8.81 8.77
N GLY A 100 9.27 8.99 7.46
CA GLY A 100 10.54 9.41 6.86
C GLY A 100 11.57 8.28 6.71
N ALA A 101 11.17 7.03 6.92
CA ALA A 101 12.05 5.88 6.86
C ALA A 101 12.15 5.31 5.43
N LYS A 102 13.37 4.96 5.02
CA LYS A 102 13.62 4.23 3.78
C LYS A 102 13.29 2.75 4.00
N PRO A 103 12.35 2.14 3.25
CA PRO A 103 12.14 0.69 3.26
C PRO A 103 13.43 -0.06 2.91
N LEU A 104 13.70 -1.14 3.63
CA LEU A 104 14.88 -1.98 3.45
C LEU A 104 14.51 -3.35 2.88
N PHE A 105 13.59 -4.03 3.58
CA PHE A 105 13.15 -5.36 3.19
C PHE A 105 11.69 -5.60 3.54
N PHE A 106 11.15 -6.62 2.90
CA PHE A 106 9.77 -7.07 2.99
C PHE A 106 9.71 -8.58 3.23
N LEU A 107 8.70 -9.00 3.96
CA LEU A 107 8.28 -10.39 4.16
C LEU A 107 6.79 -10.48 3.86
N ASP A 108 6.34 -11.57 3.23
CA ASP A 108 4.94 -11.86 3.02
C ASP A 108 4.48 -13.09 3.81
N TYR A 109 3.18 -13.16 4.08
CA TYR A 109 2.50 -14.34 4.59
C TYR A 109 1.26 -14.62 3.75
N ILE A 110 1.23 -15.79 3.13
CA ILE A 110 0.10 -16.27 2.33
C ILE A 110 -0.55 -17.43 3.08
N ALA A 111 -1.77 -17.22 3.60
CA ALA A 111 -2.63 -18.28 4.07
C ALA A 111 -3.56 -18.69 2.94
N CYS A 112 -3.63 -19.98 2.58
CA CYS A 112 -4.49 -20.45 1.50
C CYS A 112 -5.22 -21.74 1.89
N GLY A 113 -6.41 -21.96 1.31
CA GLY A 113 -7.13 -23.23 1.50
C GLY A 113 -6.41 -24.39 0.84
N LYS A 114 -5.80 -24.12 -0.33
CA LYS A 114 -5.00 -25.07 -1.11
C LYS A 114 -3.86 -24.37 -1.83
N ASN A 115 -2.68 -24.93 -1.76
CA ASN A 115 -1.52 -24.42 -2.49
C ASN A 115 -1.60 -24.86 -3.98
N VAL A 116 -1.91 -23.89 -4.84
CA VAL A 116 -1.81 -24.04 -6.30
C VAL A 116 -0.56 -23.28 -6.74
N PRO A 117 0.53 -23.95 -7.14
CA PRO A 117 1.85 -23.33 -7.35
C PRO A 117 1.85 -22.11 -8.28
N GLU A 118 1.09 -22.16 -9.37
CA GLU A 118 1.00 -21.08 -10.34
C GLU A 118 0.28 -19.85 -9.75
N LYS A 119 -0.79 -20.08 -8.97
CA LYS A 119 -1.53 -19.02 -8.27
C LYS A 119 -0.63 -18.34 -7.24
N ILE A 120 0.03 -19.12 -6.38
CA ILE A 120 0.97 -18.59 -5.38
C ILE A 120 2.11 -17.81 -6.04
N ALA A 121 2.70 -18.37 -7.10
CA ALA A 121 3.76 -17.68 -7.85
C ALA A 121 3.28 -16.36 -8.47
N SER A 122 2.04 -16.28 -8.94
CA SER A 122 1.43 -15.05 -9.46
C SER A 122 1.25 -14.00 -8.35
N ILE A 123 0.78 -14.41 -7.17
CA ILE A 123 0.68 -13.51 -5.99
C ILE A 123 2.06 -12.94 -5.65
N VAL A 124 3.07 -13.82 -5.51
CA VAL A 124 4.45 -13.39 -5.16
C VAL A 124 5.10 -12.57 -6.27
N ALA A 125 4.72 -12.79 -7.54
CA ALA A 125 5.17 -11.92 -8.63
C ALA A 125 4.69 -10.47 -8.42
N GLY A 126 3.46 -10.28 -7.96
CA GLY A 126 2.93 -8.97 -7.57
C GLY A 126 3.65 -8.38 -6.35
N VAL A 127 3.92 -9.21 -5.32
CA VAL A 127 4.71 -8.77 -4.14
C VAL A 127 6.10 -8.31 -4.58
N ALA A 128 6.79 -9.11 -5.41
CA ALA A 128 8.11 -8.77 -5.92
C ALA A 128 8.09 -7.47 -6.76
N GLU A 129 7.06 -7.27 -7.59
CA GLU A 129 6.90 -6.02 -8.35
C GLU A 129 6.74 -4.81 -7.41
N GLY A 130 5.90 -4.94 -6.38
CA GLY A 130 5.76 -3.90 -5.35
C GLY A 130 7.08 -3.60 -4.64
N CYS A 131 7.85 -4.63 -4.30
CA CYS A 131 9.17 -4.49 -3.69
C CYS A 131 10.16 -3.75 -4.61
N VAL A 132 10.17 -4.06 -5.92
CA VAL A 132 10.99 -3.34 -6.90
C VAL A 132 10.60 -1.86 -6.97
N GLN A 133 9.30 -1.55 -6.98
CA GLN A 133 8.80 -0.16 -6.96
C GLN A 133 9.20 0.57 -5.69
N ALA A 134 9.21 -0.12 -4.55
CA ALA A 134 9.60 0.42 -3.24
C ALA A 134 11.11 0.43 -2.98
N GLU A 135 11.94 -0.08 -3.91
CA GLU A 135 13.38 -0.28 -3.68
C GLU A 135 13.70 -1.10 -2.41
N SER A 136 12.81 -2.04 -2.09
CA SER A 136 12.84 -2.91 -0.92
C SER A 136 13.09 -4.36 -1.35
N ALA A 137 13.83 -5.12 -0.57
CA ALA A 137 14.14 -6.51 -0.92
C ALA A 137 13.11 -7.48 -0.35
N LEU A 138 12.57 -8.38 -1.15
CA LEU A 138 11.78 -9.50 -0.66
C LEU A 138 12.76 -10.60 -0.20
N ILE A 139 13.00 -10.67 1.11
CA ILE A 139 14.05 -11.55 1.68
C ILE A 139 13.52 -12.86 2.27
N GLY A 140 12.20 -13.04 2.29
CA GLY A 140 11.56 -14.25 2.82
C GLY A 140 10.06 -14.10 2.84
N GLY A 141 9.40 -15.11 3.32
CA GLY A 141 7.95 -15.17 3.47
C GLY A 141 7.51 -16.57 3.88
N GLU A 142 6.21 -16.76 4.01
CA GLU A 142 5.60 -18.04 4.37
C GLU A 142 4.35 -18.28 3.51
N THR A 143 4.15 -19.53 3.11
CA THR A 143 2.90 -19.99 2.49
C THR A 143 2.38 -21.17 3.28
N ALA A 144 1.20 -21.02 3.90
CA ALA A 144 0.58 -22.03 4.73
C ALA A 144 -0.76 -22.49 4.16
N GLU A 145 -0.92 -23.81 3.99
CA GLU A 145 -2.20 -24.42 3.66
C GLU A 145 -3.05 -24.60 4.93
N HIS A 146 -4.31 -24.19 4.84
CA HIS A 146 -5.28 -24.23 5.94
C HIS A 146 -6.51 -25.10 5.56
N PRO A 147 -6.31 -26.41 5.29
CA PRO A 147 -7.40 -27.29 4.90
C PRO A 147 -8.45 -27.37 6.02
N GLY A 148 -9.73 -27.24 5.63
CA GLY A 148 -10.84 -27.25 6.58
C GLY A 148 -11.08 -25.95 7.36
N MET A 149 -10.13 -25.01 7.36
CA MET A 149 -10.32 -23.67 7.93
C MET A 149 -10.67 -22.64 6.85
N MET A 150 -10.19 -22.83 5.64
CA MET A 150 -10.36 -21.92 4.52
C MET A 150 -10.86 -22.71 3.30
N PRO A 151 -11.81 -22.17 2.51
CA PRO A 151 -12.18 -22.77 1.23
C PRO A 151 -10.96 -22.97 0.32
N GLU A 152 -10.95 -24.04 -0.50
CA GLU A 152 -9.78 -24.38 -1.33
C GLU A 152 -9.32 -23.24 -2.24
N ASP A 153 -10.25 -22.44 -2.77
CA ASP A 153 -9.96 -21.34 -3.70
C ASP A 153 -9.63 -20.01 -3.01
N ASP A 154 -9.86 -19.93 -1.69
CA ASP A 154 -9.64 -18.71 -0.91
C ASP A 154 -8.19 -18.63 -0.41
N TYR A 155 -7.73 -17.40 -0.26
CA TYR A 155 -6.45 -17.09 0.38
C TYR A 155 -6.51 -15.72 1.06
N ASP A 156 -5.58 -15.48 1.96
CA ASP A 156 -5.28 -14.16 2.51
C ASP A 156 -3.80 -13.84 2.29
N LEU A 157 -3.50 -12.54 2.16
CA LEU A 157 -2.16 -12.05 1.93
C LEU A 157 -1.89 -10.89 2.87
N ALA A 158 -0.88 -11.05 3.70
CA ALA A 158 -0.35 -10.01 4.57
C ALA A 158 1.14 -9.80 4.32
N GLY A 159 1.64 -8.63 4.66
CA GLY A 159 3.02 -8.24 4.51
C GLY A 159 3.59 -7.57 5.75
N PHE A 160 4.90 -7.56 5.82
CA PHE A 160 5.68 -6.91 6.86
C PHE A 160 6.87 -6.22 6.23
N SER A 161 6.97 -4.91 6.38
CA SER A 161 8.08 -4.09 5.91
C SER A 161 8.90 -3.57 7.07
N VAL A 162 10.20 -3.50 6.88
CA VAL A 162 11.13 -2.81 7.79
C VAL A 162 11.88 -1.74 7.01
N GLY A 163 11.93 -0.55 7.57
CA GLY A 163 12.71 0.58 7.06
C GLY A 163 13.63 1.15 8.13
N ILE A 164 14.44 2.11 7.72
CA ILE A 164 15.41 2.79 8.59
C ILE A 164 15.34 4.30 8.42
N VAL A 165 15.50 5.02 9.52
CA VAL A 165 15.59 6.48 9.56
C VAL A 165 16.55 6.91 10.65
N ASP A 166 17.27 8.03 10.46
CA ASP A 166 17.98 8.67 11.58
C ASP A 166 16.94 9.32 12.51
N LYS A 167 17.07 9.12 13.83
CA LYS A 167 16.12 9.61 14.83
C LYS A 167 15.80 11.10 14.69
N LYS A 168 16.77 11.92 14.36
CA LYS A 168 16.60 13.36 14.13
C LYS A 168 15.82 13.70 12.87
N ARG A 169 15.62 12.72 11.96
CA ARG A 169 14.89 12.89 10.70
C ARG A 169 13.51 12.21 10.71
N ILE A 170 13.10 11.67 11.86
CA ILE A 170 11.74 11.11 12.00
C ILE A 170 10.72 12.22 11.77
N ILE A 171 9.74 11.93 10.91
CA ILE A 171 8.58 12.80 10.68
C ILE A 171 7.54 12.49 11.74
N ASN A 172 7.27 13.44 12.64
CA ASN A 172 6.41 13.25 13.81
C ASN A 172 5.37 14.36 14.03
N SER A 173 5.16 15.21 13.04
CA SER A 173 4.21 16.33 13.06
C SER A 173 4.48 17.45 14.09
N GLU A 174 5.45 17.34 14.97
CA GLU A 174 5.71 18.35 16.02
C GLU A 174 6.02 19.74 15.49
N THR A 175 6.50 19.83 14.26
CA THR A 175 6.88 21.10 13.61
C THR A 175 5.77 21.70 12.74
N VAL A 176 4.62 21.02 12.60
CA VAL A 176 3.47 21.53 11.84
C VAL A 176 2.90 22.78 12.54
N ARG A 177 2.62 23.82 11.76
CA ARG A 177 2.09 25.10 12.26
C ARG A 177 1.03 25.66 11.30
N PRO A 178 0.12 26.50 11.79
CA PRO A 178 -0.75 27.29 10.93
C PRO A 178 0.06 28.10 9.90
N GLY A 179 -0.39 28.10 8.65
CA GLY A 179 0.29 28.67 7.50
C GLY A 179 1.09 27.67 6.66
N ASP A 180 1.34 26.45 7.15
CA ASP A 180 1.94 25.38 6.36
C ASP A 180 1.01 24.94 5.23
N VAL A 181 1.58 24.41 4.15
CA VAL A 181 0.88 23.98 2.96
C VAL A 181 0.81 22.45 2.90
N MET A 182 -0.36 21.93 2.58
CA MET A 182 -0.59 20.52 2.36
C MET A 182 -0.60 20.23 0.86
N LEU A 183 0.28 19.33 0.44
CA LEU A 183 0.35 18.80 -0.94
C LEU A 183 -0.38 17.46 -0.99
N ALA A 184 -1.02 17.18 -2.13
CA ALA A 184 -1.61 15.89 -2.45
C ALA A 184 -0.77 15.14 -3.49
N LEU A 185 -0.58 13.84 -3.28
CA LEU A 185 -0.11 12.89 -4.27
C LEU A 185 -1.33 12.06 -4.73
N PRO A 186 -1.65 12.08 -6.04
CA PRO A 186 -2.82 11.40 -6.56
C PRO A 186 -2.81 9.89 -6.31
N SER A 187 -3.97 9.33 -6.01
CA SER A 187 -4.17 7.87 -6.02
C SER A 187 -4.36 7.35 -7.44
N THR A 188 -4.25 6.04 -7.62
CA THR A 188 -4.52 5.32 -8.87
C THR A 188 -5.94 4.76 -8.94
N GLY A 189 -6.73 4.95 -7.90
CA GLY A 189 -8.08 4.41 -7.75
C GLY A 189 -8.46 4.23 -6.30
N VAL A 190 -9.26 3.21 -6.03
CA VAL A 190 -9.75 2.89 -4.67
C VAL A 190 -8.64 2.44 -3.75
N HIS A 191 -7.50 1.99 -4.30
CA HIS A 191 -6.40 1.34 -3.59
C HIS A 191 -6.84 0.02 -2.94
N SER A 192 -6.64 -0.17 -1.63
CA SER A 192 -6.99 -1.41 -0.92
C SER A 192 -8.03 -1.21 0.19
N ASN A 193 -8.67 -0.04 0.27
CA ASN A 193 -9.58 0.28 1.37
C ASN A 193 -11.02 0.46 0.88
N GLY A 194 -12.00 0.19 1.77
CA GLY A 194 -13.42 0.37 1.47
C GLY A 194 -14.03 -0.74 0.59
N PHE A 195 -13.33 -1.83 0.29
CA PHE A 195 -13.79 -2.86 -0.64
C PHE A 195 -15.00 -3.66 -0.17
N SER A 196 -15.29 -3.73 1.12
CA SER A 196 -16.56 -4.31 1.60
C SER A 196 -17.76 -3.50 1.11
N LEU A 197 -17.66 -2.16 1.13
CA LEU A 197 -18.68 -1.25 0.59
C LEU A 197 -18.74 -1.33 -0.94
N VAL A 198 -17.60 -1.27 -1.62
CA VAL A 198 -17.49 -1.40 -3.09
C VAL A 198 -18.19 -2.67 -3.58
N ARG A 199 -17.87 -3.82 -2.97
CA ARG A 199 -18.47 -5.11 -3.34
C ARG A 199 -19.98 -5.14 -3.14
N LYS A 200 -20.47 -4.51 -2.08
CA LYS A 200 -21.91 -4.37 -1.83
C LYS A 200 -22.57 -3.47 -2.87
N VAL A 201 -22.00 -2.29 -3.13
CA VAL A 201 -22.56 -1.28 -4.07
C VAL A 201 -22.68 -1.87 -5.48
N PHE A 202 -21.65 -2.51 -5.96
CA PHE A 202 -21.64 -3.06 -7.32
C PHE A 202 -22.16 -4.50 -7.44
N ALA A 203 -22.61 -5.13 -6.35
CA ALA A 203 -23.05 -6.52 -6.32
C ALA A 203 -21.97 -7.48 -6.88
N ILE A 204 -20.70 -7.27 -6.50
CA ILE A 204 -19.58 -8.11 -6.91
C ILE A 204 -19.78 -9.56 -6.44
N GLY A 205 -19.55 -10.51 -7.32
CA GLY A 205 -19.86 -11.93 -7.11
C GLY A 205 -21.29 -12.32 -7.51
N ASN A 206 -22.10 -11.34 -7.96
CA ASN A 206 -23.43 -11.56 -8.54
C ASN A 206 -23.52 -10.96 -9.95
N GLY A 207 -22.41 -10.91 -10.68
CA GLY A 207 -22.30 -10.40 -12.05
C GLY A 207 -22.09 -8.88 -12.16
N GLY A 208 -22.01 -8.18 -11.04
CA GLY A 208 -21.81 -6.74 -11.04
C GLY A 208 -20.44 -6.30 -11.49
N GLU A 209 -19.42 -7.13 -11.31
CA GLU A 209 -18.04 -6.91 -11.76
C GLU A 209 -17.92 -6.73 -13.27
N ASN A 210 -18.81 -7.33 -14.04
CA ASN A 210 -18.81 -7.26 -15.50
C ASN A 210 -19.53 -6.04 -16.08
N ARG A 211 -20.05 -5.14 -15.22
CA ARG A 211 -20.72 -3.93 -15.69
C ARG A 211 -19.69 -2.97 -16.29
N ASN A 212 -20.14 -2.31 -17.38
CA ASN A 212 -19.38 -1.24 -18.00
C ASN A 212 -20.05 0.10 -17.69
N TYR A 213 -19.23 1.08 -17.36
CA TYR A 213 -19.66 2.43 -17.07
C TYR A 213 -18.93 3.40 -18.00
N PRO A 214 -19.65 4.28 -18.72
CA PRO A 214 -19.05 5.18 -19.70
C PRO A 214 -18.09 6.21 -19.06
N GLU A 215 -18.21 6.41 -17.74
CA GLU A 215 -17.33 7.30 -16.98
C GLU A 215 -15.94 6.68 -16.69
N LEU A 216 -15.79 5.37 -16.89
CA LEU A 216 -14.53 4.65 -16.66
C LEU A 216 -13.83 4.34 -17.98
N ASP A 217 -12.54 4.57 -18.04
CA ASP A 217 -11.68 4.25 -19.21
C ASP A 217 -11.50 2.73 -19.40
N LYS A 218 -11.81 1.93 -18.36
CA LYS A 218 -11.61 0.48 -18.28
C LYS A 218 -12.85 -0.20 -17.71
N PRO A 219 -13.04 -1.51 -17.95
CA PRO A 219 -14.07 -2.28 -17.27
C PRO A 219 -14.03 -2.10 -15.76
N LEU A 220 -15.18 -2.19 -15.08
CA LEU A 220 -15.26 -1.96 -13.64
C LEU A 220 -14.29 -2.84 -12.85
N TRP A 221 -14.22 -4.14 -13.16
CA TRP A 221 -13.33 -5.06 -12.47
C TRP A 221 -11.86 -4.68 -12.62
N GLU A 222 -11.42 -4.20 -13.77
CA GLU A 222 -10.04 -3.78 -14.02
C GLU A 222 -9.73 -2.48 -13.26
N THR A 223 -10.69 -1.54 -13.24
CA THR A 223 -10.59 -0.31 -12.45
C THR A 223 -10.45 -0.63 -10.96
N LEU A 224 -11.23 -1.58 -10.44
CA LEU A 224 -11.20 -1.99 -9.04
C LEU A 224 -9.92 -2.77 -8.67
N LEU A 225 -9.33 -3.54 -9.60
CA LEU A 225 -8.08 -4.25 -9.39
C LEU A 225 -6.83 -3.39 -9.64
N THR A 226 -6.98 -2.14 -10.08
CA THR A 226 -5.83 -1.22 -10.20
C THR A 226 -5.07 -1.20 -8.86
N PRO A 227 -3.74 -1.46 -8.88
CA PRO A 227 -2.96 -1.54 -7.65
C PRO A 227 -2.88 -0.22 -6.89
N THR A 228 -2.75 -0.33 -5.59
CA THR A 228 -2.37 0.77 -4.70
C THR A 228 -1.03 1.34 -5.14
N LYS A 229 -0.96 2.66 -5.26
CA LYS A 229 0.26 3.36 -5.67
C LYS A 229 1.31 3.33 -4.56
N ILE A 230 2.56 3.10 -4.95
CA ILE A 230 3.73 3.14 -4.07
C ILE A 230 4.40 4.51 -4.21
N TYR A 231 4.50 5.26 -3.11
CA TYR A 231 5.02 6.63 -3.08
C TYR A 231 6.47 6.73 -2.62
N VAL A 232 7.15 5.60 -2.40
CA VAL A 232 8.47 5.54 -1.78
C VAL A 232 9.51 6.37 -2.55
N LYS A 233 9.66 6.15 -3.86
CA LYS A 233 10.68 6.84 -4.69
C LYS A 233 10.54 8.36 -4.69
N PRO A 234 9.38 8.95 -5.02
CA PRO A 234 9.22 10.40 -5.01
C PRO A 234 9.38 11.02 -3.62
N VAL A 235 8.90 10.33 -2.56
CA VAL A 235 9.06 10.83 -1.20
C VAL A 235 10.52 10.75 -0.74
N LEU A 236 11.25 9.68 -1.04
CA LEU A 236 12.67 9.59 -0.75
C LEU A 236 13.49 10.66 -1.49
N ALA A 237 13.10 10.99 -2.73
CA ALA A 237 13.73 12.09 -3.46
C ALA A 237 13.48 13.44 -2.76
N LEU A 238 12.25 13.68 -2.31
CA LEU A 238 11.90 14.87 -1.54
C LEU A 238 12.72 14.98 -0.25
N LEU A 239 12.83 13.87 0.50
CA LEU A 239 13.53 13.81 1.78
C LEU A 239 15.05 14.11 1.69
N LYS A 240 15.63 14.05 0.51
CA LYS A 240 17.04 14.44 0.31
C LYS A 240 17.26 15.97 0.38
N GLU A 241 16.22 16.74 0.05
CA GLU A 241 16.33 18.19 -0.11
C GLU A 241 15.44 18.99 0.84
N ILE A 242 14.31 18.42 1.26
CA ILE A 242 13.32 19.04 2.14
C ILE A 242 12.96 18.02 3.22
N GLN A 243 12.88 18.50 4.46
CA GLN A 243 12.29 17.73 5.56
C GLN A 243 10.80 18.10 5.66
N PRO A 244 9.86 17.26 5.19
CA PRO A 244 8.44 17.49 5.41
C PRO A 244 8.12 17.54 6.90
N LYS A 245 7.12 18.32 7.26
CA LYS A 245 6.66 18.40 8.64
C LYS A 245 5.72 17.27 9.02
N ALA A 246 4.96 16.78 8.05
CA ALA A 246 4.04 15.66 8.22
C ALA A 246 3.79 14.94 6.89
N ILE A 247 3.53 13.65 6.93
CA ILE A 247 3.07 12.85 5.79
C ILE A 247 1.93 11.96 6.29
N SER A 248 0.84 11.84 5.52
CA SER A 248 -0.27 10.94 5.81
C SER A 248 -0.57 10.04 4.62
N HIS A 249 -0.59 8.75 4.83
CA HIS A 249 -1.12 7.77 3.88
C HIS A 249 -2.64 7.71 4.03
N ILE A 250 -3.40 7.99 2.96
CA ILE A 250 -4.85 8.03 3.01
C ILE A 250 -5.40 6.63 2.72
N THR A 251 -5.74 5.93 3.79
CA THR A 251 -6.22 4.55 3.82
C THR A 251 -7.67 4.48 4.33
N GLY A 252 -8.07 3.39 4.97
CA GLY A 252 -9.36 3.28 5.65
C GLY A 252 -9.54 4.41 6.69
N GLY A 253 -10.75 4.95 6.77
CA GLY A 253 -11.03 6.18 7.54
C GLY A 253 -10.85 7.47 6.74
N GLY A 254 -10.33 7.41 5.49
CA GLY A 254 -10.25 8.52 4.54
C GLY A 254 -9.53 9.75 5.10
N PHE A 255 -10.00 10.93 4.70
CA PHE A 255 -9.41 12.21 5.13
C PHE A 255 -9.57 12.44 6.62
N TYR A 256 -10.76 12.15 7.16
CA TYR A 256 -11.14 12.51 8.53
C TYR A 256 -10.37 11.74 9.61
N GLU A 257 -9.87 10.54 9.31
CA GLU A 257 -9.08 9.77 10.28
C GLU A 257 -7.59 9.84 10.00
N ASN A 258 -7.15 9.87 8.72
CA ASN A 258 -5.73 9.76 8.44
C ASN A 258 -4.99 11.11 8.52
N ILE A 259 -5.56 12.18 8.00
CA ILE A 259 -4.91 13.50 8.05
C ILE A 259 -4.66 13.97 9.49
N PRO A 260 -5.63 13.86 10.44
CA PRO A 260 -5.40 14.30 11.82
C PRO A 260 -4.28 13.54 12.56
N ARG A 261 -3.96 12.29 12.17
CA ARG A 261 -2.84 11.54 12.78
C ARG A 261 -1.51 12.27 12.64
N SER A 262 -1.37 13.05 11.59
CA SER A 262 -0.16 13.83 11.27
C SER A 262 -0.28 15.31 11.61
N LEU A 263 -1.23 15.69 12.47
CA LEU A 263 -1.39 17.07 12.97
C LEU A 263 -1.19 17.13 14.48
N PRO A 264 -0.57 18.18 15.01
CA PRO A 264 -0.55 18.47 16.44
C PRO A 264 -1.89 19.07 16.90
N GLU A 265 -2.09 19.13 18.21
CA GLU A 265 -3.20 19.88 18.78
C GLU A 265 -3.12 21.37 18.41
N GLY A 266 -4.28 22.00 18.21
CA GLY A 266 -4.38 23.39 17.78
C GLY A 266 -4.20 23.63 16.27
N CYS A 267 -4.02 22.57 15.46
CA CYS A 267 -3.90 22.63 14.01
C CYS A 267 -5.04 21.87 13.32
N CYS A 268 -5.64 22.48 12.30
CA CYS A 268 -6.66 21.91 11.45
C CYS A 268 -6.24 21.95 9.98
N ALA A 269 -6.44 20.88 9.23
CA ALA A 269 -6.27 20.88 7.80
C ALA A 269 -7.51 21.50 7.12
N LYS A 270 -7.34 22.62 6.43
CA LYS A 270 -8.41 23.30 5.71
C LYS A 270 -8.28 23.01 4.22
N ILE A 271 -9.25 22.30 3.67
CA ILE A 271 -9.26 21.79 2.29
C ILE A 271 -10.53 22.26 1.60
N LYS A 272 -10.39 22.88 0.43
CA LYS A 272 -11.51 23.22 -0.41
C LYS A 272 -11.91 21.99 -1.24
N LYS A 273 -13.17 21.56 -1.13
CA LYS A 273 -13.64 20.34 -1.82
C LYS A 273 -13.44 20.38 -3.33
N SER A 274 -13.60 21.54 -3.95
CA SER A 274 -13.37 21.72 -5.39
C SER A 274 -11.91 21.53 -5.83
N ASP A 275 -10.97 21.55 -4.90
CA ASP A 275 -9.55 21.38 -5.19
C ASP A 275 -9.12 19.90 -5.07
N VAL A 276 -9.98 19.05 -4.49
CA VAL A 276 -9.77 17.61 -4.47
C VAL A 276 -10.04 17.05 -5.87
N ARG A 277 -9.04 16.44 -6.49
CA ARG A 277 -9.15 15.82 -7.81
C ARG A 277 -9.75 14.43 -7.71
N VAL A 278 -11.08 14.39 -7.48
CA VAL A 278 -11.84 13.14 -7.31
C VAL A 278 -11.80 12.32 -8.59
N LEU A 279 -11.50 11.03 -8.48
CA LEU A 279 -11.51 10.13 -9.63
C LEU A 279 -12.93 9.63 -9.93
N PRO A 280 -13.30 9.37 -11.20
CA PRO A 280 -14.65 8.99 -11.61
C PRO A 280 -15.24 7.79 -10.85
N ILE A 281 -14.39 6.86 -10.42
CA ILE A 281 -14.83 5.69 -9.65
C ILE A 281 -15.51 6.07 -8.32
N PHE A 282 -15.08 7.16 -7.67
CA PHE A 282 -15.67 7.59 -6.40
C PHE A 282 -17.05 8.21 -6.60
N ASP A 283 -17.24 9.01 -7.65
CA ASP A 283 -18.55 9.54 -8.00
C ASP A 283 -19.54 8.40 -8.35
N LEU A 284 -19.01 7.37 -9.02
CA LEU A 284 -19.76 6.17 -9.35
C LEU A 284 -20.18 5.39 -8.09
N ILE A 285 -19.27 5.17 -7.14
CA ILE A 285 -19.57 4.52 -5.85
C ILE A 285 -20.63 5.32 -5.09
N ALA A 286 -20.49 6.64 -5.02
CA ALA A 286 -21.43 7.50 -4.32
C ALA A 286 -22.84 7.41 -4.94
N ARG A 287 -22.94 7.47 -6.28
CA ARG A 287 -24.21 7.42 -7.01
C ARG A 287 -24.89 6.06 -6.90
N GLU A 288 -24.20 4.98 -7.26
CA GLU A 288 -24.75 3.62 -7.29
C GLU A 288 -25.09 3.11 -5.87
N GLY A 289 -24.30 3.51 -4.87
CA GLY A 289 -24.50 3.13 -3.49
C GLY A 289 -25.38 4.09 -2.69
N SER A 290 -25.76 5.24 -3.26
CA SER A 290 -26.37 6.36 -2.51
C SER A 290 -25.59 6.69 -1.23
N VAL A 291 -24.26 6.69 -1.34
CA VAL A 291 -23.36 6.92 -0.19
C VAL A 291 -23.24 8.43 0.06
N PRO A 292 -23.52 8.92 1.28
CA PRO A 292 -23.38 10.33 1.59
C PRO A 292 -21.92 10.82 1.39
N GLU A 293 -21.76 12.09 0.98
CA GLU A 293 -20.45 12.71 0.75
C GLU A 293 -19.50 12.53 1.94
N ARG A 294 -20.01 12.77 3.16
CA ARG A 294 -19.19 12.61 4.37
C ARG A 294 -18.65 11.19 4.52
N ASP A 295 -19.48 10.19 4.24
CA ASP A 295 -19.07 8.79 4.34
C ASP A 295 -18.08 8.42 3.24
N MET A 296 -18.20 9.03 2.04
CA MET A 296 -17.21 8.88 0.98
C MET A 296 -15.84 9.36 1.45
N PHE A 297 -15.74 10.58 2.00
CA PHE A 297 -14.47 11.13 2.54
C PHE A 297 -13.99 10.44 3.83
N ASN A 298 -14.85 9.70 4.51
CA ASN A 298 -14.49 8.92 5.71
C ASN A 298 -14.12 7.46 5.39
N THR A 299 -14.37 6.98 4.17
CA THR A 299 -14.12 5.59 3.78
C THR A 299 -13.00 5.48 2.74
N PHE A 300 -12.94 6.44 1.82
CA PHE A 300 -12.10 6.38 0.63
C PHE A 300 -11.06 7.51 0.57
N ASN A 301 -10.04 7.29 -0.26
CA ASN A 301 -8.99 8.28 -0.52
C ASN A 301 -9.43 9.43 -1.44
N MET A 302 -10.59 9.35 -2.09
CA MET A 302 -11.19 10.38 -2.96
C MET A 302 -10.25 10.93 -4.05
N GLY A 303 -9.26 10.14 -4.49
CA GLY A 303 -8.27 10.56 -5.49
C GLY A 303 -6.95 11.06 -4.90
N VAL A 304 -6.81 11.10 -3.58
CA VAL A 304 -5.60 11.52 -2.85
C VAL A 304 -5.06 10.33 -2.06
N GLY A 305 -4.00 9.70 -2.51
CA GLY A 305 -3.44 8.53 -1.82
C GLY A 305 -2.47 8.90 -0.68
N MET A 306 -1.82 10.05 -0.78
CA MET A 306 -0.90 10.55 0.25
C MET A 306 -0.96 12.07 0.34
N THR A 307 -0.82 12.61 1.54
CA THR A 307 -0.62 14.06 1.75
C THR A 307 0.74 14.32 2.37
N ILE A 308 1.35 15.46 1.99
CA ILE A 308 2.64 15.90 2.50
C ILE A 308 2.48 17.36 2.96
N THR A 309 2.78 17.64 4.22
CA THR A 309 2.76 19.00 4.77
C THR A 309 4.18 19.56 4.82
N VAL A 310 4.37 20.73 4.22
CA VAL A 310 5.64 21.45 4.15
C VAL A 310 5.47 22.91 4.59
N ALA A 311 6.57 23.59 4.91
CA ALA A 311 6.54 25.02 5.09
C ALA A 311 6.07 25.72 3.80
N ARG A 312 5.38 26.87 3.91
CA ARG A 312 4.83 27.57 2.74
C ARG A 312 5.91 27.96 1.72
N GLU A 313 7.07 28.35 2.19
CA GLU A 313 8.24 28.72 1.35
C GLU A 313 8.83 27.53 0.59
N ASP A 314 8.60 26.30 1.06
CA ASP A 314 9.10 25.07 0.43
C ASP A 314 8.12 24.45 -0.57
N ALA A 315 6.87 24.93 -0.63
CA ALA A 315 5.80 24.25 -1.38
C ALA A 315 6.10 24.10 -2.88
N ASP A 316 6.55 25.17 -3.54
CA ASP A 316 6.87 25.14 -4.97
C ASP A 316 8.08 24.25 -5.26
N LYS A 317 9.11 24.31 -4.41
CA LYS A 317 10.29 23.43 -4.53
C LYS A 317 9.90 21.96 -4.31
N ALA A 318 9.07 21.68 -3.30
CA ALA A 318 8.59 20.32 -3.03
C ALA A 318 7.80 19.76 -4.23
N LEU A 319 6.88 20.53 -4.80
CA LEU A 319 6.15 20.13 -6.02
C LEU A 319 7.10 19.86 -7.18
N ALA A 320 8.09 20.74 -7.41
CA ALA A 320 9.05 20.53 -8.50
C ALA A 320 9.84 19.22 -8.33
N ILE A 321 10.28 18.91 -7.11
CA ILE A 321 10.98 17.64 -6.81
C ILE A 321 10.05 16.44 -7.06
N LEU A 322 8.82 16.47 -6.56
CA LEU A 322 7.84 15.40 -6.73
C LEU A 322 7.53 15.16 -8.22
N HIS A 323 7.30 16.23 -9.00
CA HIS A 323 7.04 16.15 -10.43
C HIS A 323 8.19 15.50 -11.21
N GLN A 324 9.44 15.85 -10.87
CA GLN A 324 10.64 15.31 -11.53
C GLN A 324 10.92 13.85 -11.15
N ASN A 325 10.36 13.38 -10.04
CA ASN A 325 10.64 12.04 -9.49
C ASN A 325 9.44 11.09 -9.53
N GLY A 326 8.55 11.27 -10.51
CA GLY A 326 7.49 10.29 -10.80
C GLY A 326 6.10 10.65 -10.28
N GLU A 327 5.92 11.86 -9.73
CA GLU A 327 4.62 12.39 -9.27
C GLU A 327 4.19 13.66 -10.04
N PRO A 328 4.06 13.61 -11.38
CA PRO A 328 3.72 14.80 -12.17
C PRO A 328 2.32 15.34 -11.83
N GLY A 329 1.50 14.55 -11.17
CA GLY A 329 0.15 14.92 -10.74
C GLY A 329 0.07 15.53 -9.35
N ALA A 330 1.17 15.65 -8.59
CA ALA A 330 1.16 16.27 -7.27
C ALA A 330 0.71 17.74 -7.35
N TYR A 331 -0.05 18.20 -6.34
CA TYR A 331 -0.62 19.55 -6.33
C TYR A 331 -0.84 20.07 -4.91
N VAL A 332 -1.08 21.36 -4.76
CA VAL A 332 -1.50 21.96 -3.48
C VAL A 332 -2.96 21.55 -3.20
N LEU A 333 -3.17 20.85 -2.08
CA LEU A 333 -4.50 20.39 -1.65
C LEU A 333 -5.18 21.38 -0.71
N GLY A 334 -4.42 22.01 0.18
CA GLY A 334 -4.97 22.89 1.20
C GLY A 334 -3.88 23.49 2.07
N GLU A 335 -4.29 24.01 3.21
CA GLU A 335 -3.37 24.64 4.18
C GLU A 335 -3.69 24.22 5.61
N ILE A 336 -2.73 24.36 6.48
CA ILE A 336 -2.92 24.19 7.91
C ILE A 336 -3.34 25.52 8.52
N VAL A 337 -4.42 25.50 9.29
CA VAL A 337 -4.95 26.67 10.01
C VAL A 337 -4.98 26.40 11.51
N ALA A 338 -5.06 27.48 12.30
CA ALA A 338 -5.34 27.36 13.73
C ALA A 338 -6.78 26.88 13.94
N GLY A 339 -6.97 25.87 14.76
CA GLY A 339 -8.30 25.29 15.02
C GLY A 339 -8.23 23.99 15.82
N GLU A 340 -9.38 23.40 16.05
CA GLU A 340 -9.46 22.07 16.63
C GLU A 340 -8.82 21.05 15.68
N LYS A 341 -8.06 20.09 16.23
CA LYS A 341 -7.39 19.05 15.46
C LYS A 341 -8.37 18.28 14.62
N GLY A 342 -8.21 18.35 13.30
CA GLY A 342 -9.16 17.73 12.37
C GLY A 342 -8.98 18.14 10.92
N VAL A 343 -10.04 17.93 10.14
CA VAL A 343 -10.14 18.32 8.73
C VAL A 343 -11.40 19.12 8.52
N GLU A 344 -11.27 20.32 7.98
CA GLU A 344 -12.36 21.16 7.49
C GLU A 344 -12.43 21.05 5.96
N LEU A 345 -13.49 20.43 5.46
CA LEU A 345 -13.83 20.38 4.02
C LEU A 345 -14.93 21.41 3.74
N TRP A 346 -14.68 22.41 2.90
CA TRP A 346 -15.59 23.52 2.62
C TRP A 346 -15.85 23.78 1.14
#